data_b3ab04f5ce86d9288119a175ebbccfc6
#
_entry.id   b3ab04f5ce86d9288119a175ebbccfc6
#
_cell.length_a   1.000
_cell.length_b   1.000
_cell.length_c   1.000
_cell.angle_alpha   90.00
_cell.angle_beta   90.00
_cell.angle_gamma   90.00
#
_symmetry.space_group_name_H-M   'P 1'
#
loop_
_entity.id
_entity.type
_entity.pdbx_description
1 polymer ?
#
loop_
_entity_poly.entity_id
_entity_poly.type
_entity_poly.pdbx_seq_one_letter_code
_entity_poly.pdbx_strand_id
1 'polypeptide(L)'
;LVLPCDVTDERAVDQAFDKATKHWGQLDMLFNNAGTSLGGAVIDELDVKDIRQLLELNVMGAFIAARAAFCLMRRQDPQGGRIINNGSVSAAVLRWGSAPYTVSKHAITGLTRSLSLDGRPYGIACGQIDIGNALTEMAAKMTQGVPQADGSMAMEPVMDVKHVARSVLHMASLPLDANVQFMTVMATNMPFLRRG
;
A
#
# COMPACT_ATOMS: atom_id res chain seq x y z
N LEU A 1 6.82 11.79 -16.88
CA LEU A 1 8.11 11.09 -16.76
C LEU A 1 7.86 9.67 -16.27
N VAL A 2 8.32 8.68 -17.02
CA VAL A 2 8.27 7.26 -16.61
C VAL A 2 9.69 6.86 -16.22
N LEU A 3 9.83 6.28 -15.03
CA LEU A 3 11.11 5.86 -14.45
C LEU A 3 10.99 4.40 -13.97
N PRO A 4 11.14 3.43 -14.87
CA PRO A 4 11.11 2.02 -14.48
C PRO A 4 12.24 1.70 -13.51
N CYS A 5 11.89 1.10 -12.35
CA CYS A 5 12.87 0.61 -11.39
C CYS A 5 12.27 -0.55 -10.58
N ASP A 6 13.12 -1.43 -10.08
CA ASP A 6 12.74 -2.39 -9.07
C ASP A 6 12.72 -1.67 -7.72
N VAL A 7 11.57 -1.66 -7.06
CA VAL A 7 11.41 -0.98 -5.75
C VAL A 7 12.16 -1.67 -4.62
N THR A 8 12.64 -2.90 -4.84
CA THR A 8 13.49 -3.64 -3.88
C THR A 8 14.97 -3.32 -4.04
N ASP A 9 15.36 -2.65 -5.14
CA ASP A 9 16.72 -2.14 -5.33
C ASP A 9 16.83 -0.69 -4.85
N GLU A 10 17.46 -0.49 -3.69
CA GLU A 10 17.64 0.82 -3.07
C GLU A 10 18.31 1.83 -4.02
N ARG A 11 19.32 1.40 -4.77
CA ARG A 11 20.04 2.30 -5.70
C ARG A 11 19.18 2.71 -6.88
N ALA A 12 18.39 1.78 -7.42
CA ALA A 12 17.47 2.08 -8.52
C ALA A 12 16.37 3.06 -8.06
N VAL A 13 15.84 2.88 -6.84
CA VAL A 13 14.88 3.81 -6.25
C VAL A 13 15.48 5.18 -6.04
N ASP A 14 16.64 5.29 -5.38
CA ASP A 14 17.33 6.59 -5.15
C ASP A 14 17.58 7.33 -6.48
N GLN A 15 18.05 6.63 -7.53
CA GLN A 15 18.22 7.21 -8.86
C GLN A 15 16.92 7.68 -9.50
N ALA A 16 15.82 6.94 -9.33
CA ALA A 16 14.51 7.33 -9.85
C ALA A 16 14.01 8.61 -9.17
N PHE A 17 14.12 8.70 -7.84
CA PHE A 17 13.73 9.87 -7.08
C PHE A 17 14.60 11.10 -7.41
N ASP A 18 15.93 10.92 -7.56
CA ASP A 18 16.84 11.98 -8.00
C ASP A 18 16.47 12.53 -9.39
N LYS A 19 16.15 11.65 -10.34
CA LYS A 19 15.68 12.06 -11.67
C LYS A 19 14.37 12.81 -11.62
N ALA A 20 13.40 12.34 -10.81
CA ALA A 20 12.12 13.00 -10.62
C ALA A 20 12.31 14.41 -10.04
N THR A 21 13.12 14.55 -8.99
CA THR A 21 13.41 15.83 -8.34
C THR A 21 14.15 16.79 -9.27
N LYS A 22 15.11 16.30 -10.05
CA LYS A 22 15.80 17.13 -11.07
C LYS A 22 14.82 17.62 -12.15
N HIS A 23 13.75 16.86 -12.46
CA HIS A 23 12.80 17.21 -13.50
C HIS A 23 11.74 18.20 -13.01
N TRP A 24 11.24 18.04 -11.77
CA TRP A 24 10.12 18.84 -11.24
C TRP A 24 10.52 19.82 -10.12
N GLY A 25 11.76 19.76 -9.63
CA GLY A 25 12.27 20.62 -8.57
C GLY A 25 12.02 20.09 -7.16
N GLN A 26 10.90 19.43 -6.91
CA GLN A 26 10.52 18.91 -5.61
C GLN A 26 9.66 17.63 -5.70
N LEU A 27 9.45 16.99 -4.57
CA LEU A 27 8.56 15.86 -4.40
C LEU A 27 7.41 16.23 -3.45
N ASP A 28 6.21 16.45 -3.98
CA ASP A 28 5.05 16.81 -3.16
C ASP A 28 4.37 15.61 -2.53
N MET A 29 4.33 14.47 -3.26
CA MET A 29 3.62 13.29 -2.82
C MET A 29 4.28 12.00 -3.32
N LEU A 30 4.30 10.99 -2.44
CA LEU A 30 4.50 9.58 -2.80
C LEU A 30 3.21 8.79 -2.57
N PHE A 31 2.68 8.13 -3.60
CA PHE A 31 1.73 7.02 -3.44
C PHE A 31 2.50 5.71 -3.49
N ASN A 32 2.73 5.12 -2.33
CA ASN A 32 3.52 3.90 -2.14
C ASN A 32 2.65 2.68 -2.39
N ASN A 33 2.58 2.23 -3.64
CA ASN A 33 1.56 1.30 -4.13
C ASN A 33 2.10 -0.07 -4.58
N ALA A 34 3.39 -0.19 -4.88
CA ALA A 34 3.97 -1.44 -5.36
C ALA A 34 3.69 -2.60 -4.40
N GLY A 35 3.27 -3.74 -4.93
CA GLY A 35 2.96 -4.90 -4.12
C GLY A 35 2.32 -6.03 -4.90
N THR A 36 2.33 -7.22 -4.30
CA THR A 36 1.77 -8.46 -4.85
C THR A 36 1.04 -9.25 -3.77
N SER A 37 0.35 -10.30 -4.18
CA SER A 37 -0.25 -11.30 -3.30
C SER A 37 0.11 -12.71 -3.75
N LEU A 38 0.17 -13.65 -2.83
CA LEU A 38 0.23 -15.08 -3.12
C LEU A 38 -1.17 -15.67 -3.21
N GLY A 39 -1.28 -16.81 -3.86
CA GLY A 39 -2.50 -17.63 -3.84
C GLY A 39 -2.89 -18.05 -2.42
N GLY A 40 -4.17 -18.36 -2.21
CA GLY A 40 -4.65 -18.86 -0.92
C GLY A 40 -4.16 -20.29 -0.67
N ALA A 41 -3.37 -20.49 0.39
CA ALA A 41 -2.93 -21.78 0.88
C ALA A 41 -2.69 -21.71 2.39
N VAL A 42 -2.79 -22.82 3.10
CA VAL A 42 -2.42 -22.89 4.52
C VAL A 42 -0.90 -22.77 4.69
N ILE A 43 -0.46 -22.34 5.86
CA ILE A 43 0.90 -21.85 6.07
C ILE A 43 2.00 -22.88 5.78
N ASP A 44 1.74 -24.16 6.01
CA ASP A 44 2.67 -25.26 5.80
C ASP A 44 2.76 -25.73 4.32
N GLU A 45 1.83 -25.30 3.48
CA GLU A 45 1.84 -25.54 2.04
C GLU A 45 2.54 -24.43 1.23
N LEU A 46 2.89 -23.31 1.88
CA LEU A 46 3.51 -22.17 1.22
C LEU A 46 5.03 -22.35 1.09
N ASP A 47 5.57 -22.10 -0.10
CA ASP A 47 7.03 -22.05 -0.28
C ASP A 47 7.62 -20.83 0.44
N VAL A 48 8.62 -21.06 1.28
CA VAL A 48 9.35 -20.01 2.01
C VAL A 48 10.01 -19.00 1.06
N LYS A 49 10.39 -19.43 -0.14
CA LYS A 49 10.93 -18.54 -1.18
C LYS A 49 9.89 -17.52 -1.62
N ASP A 50 8.65 -17.96 -1.84
CA ASP A 50 7.56 -17.07 -2.27
C ASP A 50 7.16 -16.11 -1.14
N ILE A 51 7.15 -16.59 0.11
CA ILE A 51 6.94 -15.74 1.29
C ILE A 51 8.01 -14.63 1.34
N ARG A 52 9.29 -14.98 1.18
CA ARG A 52 10.39 -14.01 1.18
C ARG A 52 10.25 -12.98 0.06
N GLN A 53 9.92 -13.41 -1.16
CA GLN A 53 9.73 -12.51 -2.29
C GLN A 53 8.56 -11.54 -2.07
N LEU A 54 7.44 -12.03 -1.52
CA LEU A 54 6.31 -11.17 -1.17
C LEU A 54 6.69 -10.14 -0.12
N LEU A 55 7.37 -10.54 0.95
CA LEU A 55 7.78 -9.62 2.02
C LEU A 55 8.82 -8.62 1.52
N GLU A 56 9.75 -9.06 0.68
CA GLU A 56 10.74 -8.17 0.05
C GLU A 56 10.05 -7.08 -0.76
N LEU A 57 9.12 -7.45 -1.65
CA LEU A 57 8.39 -6.48 -2.45
C LEU A 57 7.45 -5.61 -1.60
N ASN A 58 6.56 -6.23 -0.82
CA ASN A 58 5.47 -5.50 -0.14
C ASN A 58 5.94 -4.69 1.07
N VAL A 59 7.00 -5.13 1.74
CA VAL A 59 7.49 -4.49 2.97
C VAL A 59 8.77 -3.73 2.69
N MET A 60 9.84 -4.40 2.23
CA MET A 60 11.10 -3.73 1.99
C MET A 60 11.02 -2.71 0.87
N GLY A 61 10.37 -3.04 -0.26
CA GLY A 61 10.14 -2.07 -1.33
C GLY A 61 9.39 -0.82 -0.85
N ALA A 62 8.38 -1.00 0.00
CA ALA A 62 7.66 0.12 0.58
C ALA A 62 8.54 0.96 1.55
N PHE A 63 9.38 0.33 2.36
CA PHE A 63 10.35 1.03 3.22
C PHE A 63 11.36 1.83 2.42
N ILE A 64 11.95 1.24 1.37
CA ILE A 64 12.96 1.87 0.51
C ILE A 64 12.37 3.12 -0.16
N ALA A 65 11.20 2.99 -0.78
CA ALA A 65 10.54 4.13 -1.43
C ALA A 65 10.14 5.22 -0.41
N ALA A 66 9.59 4.85 0.74
CA ALA A 66 9.24 5.79 1.79
C ALA A 66 10.47 6.51 2.35
N ARG A 67 11.60 5.80 2.57
CA ARG A 67 12.87 6.37 3.03
C ARG A 67 13.41 7.41 2.04
N ALA A 68 13.42 7.09 0.73
CA ALA A 68 13.87 8.01 -0.30
C ALA A 68 12.99 9.27 -0.35
N ALA A 69 11.66 9.11 -0.36
CA ALA A 69 10.72 10.23 -0.34
C ALA A 69 10.87 11.10 0.92
N PHE A 70 10.94 10.48 2.09
CA PHE A 70 11.11 11.18 3.37
C PHE A 70 12.40 11.99 3.40
N CYS A 71 13.50 11.43 2.89
CA CYS A 71 14.80 12.11 2.80
C CYS A 71 14.71 13.38 1.94
N LEU A 72 14.05 13.31 0.79
CA LEU A 72 13.83 14.46 -0.11
C LEU A 72 12.92 15.50 0.55
N MET A 73 11.73 15.10 1.00
CA MET A 73 10.74 15.98 1.62
C MET A 73 11.29 16.73 2.85
N ARG A 74 12.20 16.10 3.59
CA ARG A 74 12.85 16.74 4.73
C ARG A 74 13.91 17.78 4.33
N ARG A 75 14.51 17.67 3.16
CA ARG A 75 15.64 18.51 2.72
C ARG A 75 15.27 19.56 1.67
N GLN A 76 14.16 19.37 0.97
CA GLN A 76 13.71 20.30 -0.07
C GLN A 76 13.22 21.63 0.52
N ASP A 77 13.12 22.65 -0.32
CA ASP A 77 12.54 23.96 0.00
C ASP A 77 11.43 24.28 -1.02
N PRO A 78 10.16 24.46 -0.59
CA PRO A 78 9.69 24.37 0.81
C PRO A 78 9.78 22.94 1.37
N GLN A 79 10.10 22.84 2.67
CA GLN A 79 10.16 21.58 3.40
C GLN A 79 8.76 20.97 3.57
N GLY A 80 8.65 19.65 3.48
CA GLY A 80 7.40 18.94 3.69
C GLY A 80 6.94 18.13 2.49
N GLY A 81 5.80 17.49 2.61
CA GLY A 81 5.21 16.64 1.59
C GLY A 81 4.25 15.61 2.17
N ARG A 82 3.78 14.69 1.33
CA ARG A 82 2.80 13.69 1.73
C ARG A 82 3.20 12.30 1.27
N ILE A 83 3.13 11.32 2.18
CA ILE A 83 3.28 9.89 1.87
C ILE A 83 1.94 9.21 2.10
N ILE A 84 1.42 8.52 1.08
CA ILE A 84 0.21 7.70 1.17
C ILE A 84 0.62 6.25 0.92
N ASN A 85 0.50 5.40 1.93
CA ASN A 85 0.79 3.99 1.80
C ASN A 85 -0.46 3.20 1.38
N ASN A 86 -0.31 2.30 0.43
CA ASN A 86 -1.35 1.35 0.04
C ASN A 86 -1.41 0.19 1.03
N GLY A 87 -2.36 0.28 1.96
CA GLY A 87 -2.71 -0.78 2.90
C GLY A 87 -3.62 -1.84 2.29
N SER A 88 -4.44 -2.41 3.13
CA SER A 88 -5.52 -3.35 2.74
C SER A 88 -6.46 -3.57 3.91
N VAL A 89 -7.72 -3.86 3.62
CA VAL A 89 -8.66 -4.40 4.62
C VAL A 89 -8.13 -5.67 5.30
N SER A 90 -7.19 -6.38 4.68
CA SER A 90 -6.50 -7.53 5.27
C SER A 90 -5.55 -7.17 6.44
N ALA A 91 -5.29 -5.89 6.67
CA ALA A 91 -4.62 -5.41 7.88
C ALA A 91 -5.55 -5.32 9.10
N ALA A 92 -6.86 -5.52 8.92
CA ALA A 92 -7.86 -5.47 10.00
C ALA A 92 -8.68 -6.78 10.07
N VAL A 93 -9.12 -7.30 8.93
CA VAL A 93 -9.94 -8.51 8.84
C VAL A 93 -9.25 -9.53 7.92
N LEU A 94 -8.84 -10.64 8.50
CA LEU A 94 -8.03 -11.64 7.84
C LEU A 94 -8.82 -12.40 6.77
N ARG A 95 -8.10 -12.91 5.77
CA ARG A 95 -8.62 -13.83 4.77
C ARG A 95 -7.95 -15.18 4.95
N TRP A 96 -8.70 -16.27 4.84
CA TRP A 96 -8.17 -17.62 4.86
C TRP A 96 -7.05 -17.78 3.83
N GLY A 97 -5.97 -18.48 4.19
CA GLY A 97 -4.85 -18.78 3.29
C GLY A 97 -4.01 -17.57 2.88
N SER A 98 -4.12 -16.42 3.54
CA SER A 98 -3.41 -15.20 3.14
C SER A 98 -2.34 -14.72 4.14
N ALA A 99 -1.77 -15.64 4.93
CA ALA A 99 -0.86 -15.27 6.02
C ALA A 99 0.29 -14.34 5.61
N PRO A 100 1.08 -14.57 4.52
CA PRO A 100 2.17 -13.66 4.14
C PRO A 100 1.67 -12.27 3.74
N TYR A 101 0.58 -12.20 2.98
CA TYR A 101 -0.02 -10.94 2.57
C TYR A 101 -0.56 -10.16 3.78
N THR A 102 -1.26 -10.84 4.67
CA THR A 102 -1.76 -10.27 5.93
C THR A 102 -0.63 -9.67 6.76
N VAL A 103 0.46 -10.43 6.96
CA VAL A 103 1.66 -9.95 7.68
C VAL A 103 2.23 -8.71 7.00
N SER A 104 2.37 -8.72 5.67
CA SER A 104 2.89 -7.58 4.94
C SER A 104 2.04 -6.32 5.13
N LYS A 105 0.69 -6.45 5.10
CA LYS A 105 -0.20 -5.30 5.25
C LYS A 105 -0.29 -4.77 6.70
N HIS A 106 -0.09 -5.62 7.70
CA HIS A 106 0.14 -5.17 9.07
C HIS A 106 1.46 -4.41 9.22
N ALA A 107 2.54 -4.86 8.55
CA ALA A 107 3.82 -4.14 8.52
C ALA A 107 3.67 -2.74 7.92
N ILE A 108 2.89 -2.58 6.83
CA ILE A 108 2.58 -1.26 6.24
C ILE A 108 1.84 -0.36 7.24
N THR A 109 0.94 -0.91 8.04
CA THR A 109 0.27 -0.13 9.11
C THR A 109 1.28 0.37 10.16
N GLY A 110 2.25 -0.46 10.54
CA GLY A 110 3.35 -0.06 11.42
C GLY A 110 4.20 1.04 10.81
N LEU A 111 4.61 0.87 9.55
CA LEU A 111 5.38 1.86 8.79
C LEU A 111 4.64 3.21 8.71
N THR A 112 3.35 3.19 8.38
CA THR A 112 2.52 4.41 8.29
C THR A 112 2.50 5.17 9.61
N ARG A 113 2.30 4.48 10.73
CA ARG A 113 2.27 5.10 12.06
C ARG A 113 3.62 5.72 12.44
N SER A 114 4.72 5.02 12.16
CA SER A 114 6.07 5.51 12.42
C SER A 114 6.38 6.75 11.58
N LEU A 115 6.15 6.69 10.27
CA LEU A 115 6.39 7.83 9.37
C LEU A 115 5.51 9.05 9.74
N SER A 116 4.26 8.82 10.18
CA SER A 116 3.37 9.90 10.62
C SER A 116 3.89 10.59 11.89
N LEU A 117 4.56 9.85 12.78
CA LEU A 117 5.18 10.43 13.98
C LEU A 117 6.49 11.16 13.62
N ASP A 118 7.36 10.51 12.88
CA ASP A 118 8.69 11.01 12.54
C ASP A 118 8.63 12.23 11.61
N GLY A 119 7.59 12.31 10.77
CA GLY A 119 7.40 13.39 9.81
C GLY A 119 6.94 14.74 10.39
N ARG A 120 6.37 14.73 11.59
CA ARG A 120 5.78 15.94 12.20
C ARG A 120 6.71 17.15 12.26
N PRO A 121 7.99 17.02 12.69
CA PRO A 121 8.90 18.17 12.74
C PRO A 121 9.26 18.74 11.37
N TYR A 122 8.97 18.03 10.29
CA TYR A 122 9.38 18.37 8.94
C TYR A 122 8.22 18.72 8.01
N GLY A 123 6.99 18.81 8.53
CA GLY A 123 5.81 19.04 7.72
C GLY A 123 5.48 17.88 6.75
N ILE A 124 5.92 16.64 7.08
CA ILE A 124 5.64 15.45 6.27
C ILE A 124 4.42 14.73 6.83
N ALA A 125 3.31 14.76 6.08
CA ALA A 125 2.10 14.03 6.41
C ALA A 125 2.18 12.60 5.89
N CYS A 126 1.86 11.60 6.73
CA CYS A 126 1.79 10.21 6.30
C CYS A 126 0.43 9.61 6.64
N GLY A 127 -0.20 8.99 5.65
CA GLY A 127 -1.48 8.29 5.80
C GLY A 127 -1.50 6.96 5.06
N GLN A 128 -2.56 6.19 5.28
CA GLN A 128 -2.77 4.88 4.66
C GLN A 128 -4.18 4.80 4.08
N ILE A 129 -4.27 4.21 2.89
CA ILE A 129 -5.55 3.82 2.31
C ILE A 129 -5.68 2.30 2.35
N ASP A 130 -6.68 1.78 3.06
CA ASP A 130 -6.99 0.36 3.14
C ASP A 130 -8.04 0.01 2.09
N ILE A 131 -7.62 -0.76 1.08
CA ILE A 131 -8.44 -1.07 -0.09
C ILE A 131 -9.02 -2.48 0.05
N GLY A 132 -10.33 -2.59 -0.21
CA GLY A 132 -11.04 -3.87 -0.25
C GLY A 132 -11.70 -4.11 -1.60
N ASN A 133 -11.32 -5.20 -2.27
CA ASN A 133 -11.92 -5.73 -3.49
C ASN A 133 -12.11 -4.69 -4.63
N ALA A 134 -11.07 -3.90 -4.94
CA ALA A 134 -11.05 -3.10 -6.16
C ALA A 134 -10.75 -3.97 -7.37
N LEU A 135 -11.51 -3.82 -8.46
CA LEU A 135 -11.34 -4.60 -9.70
C LEU A 135 -10.04 -4.22 -10.40
N THR A 136 -9.02 -5.03 -10.19
CA THR A 136 -7.71 -4.99 -10.82
C THR A 136 -7.36 -6.39 -11.32
N GLU A 137 -6.30 -6.58 -12.07
CA GLU A 137 -5.82 -7.92 -12.46
C GLU A 137 -5.59 -8.82 -11.24
N MET A 138 -5.03 -8.28 -10.15
CA MET A 138 -4.84 -9.01 -8.89
C MET A 138 -6.18 -9.48 -8.28
N ALA A 139 -7.21 -8.67 -8.36
CA ALA A 139 -8.52 -8.94 -7.77
C ALA A 139 -9.49 -9.68 -8.72
N ALA A 140 -9.13 -9.91 -9.99
CA ALA A 140 -10.00 -10.57 -10.95
C ALA A 140 -10.47 -11.96 -10.49
N LYS A 141 -9.63 -12.69 -9.73
CA LYS A 141 -9.99 -13.99 -9.15
C LYS A 141 -11.19 -13.93 -8.21
N MET A 142 -11.47 -12.79 -7.58
CA MET A 142 -12.59 -12.62 -6.63
C MET A 142 -13.95 -12.75 -7.32
N THR A 143 -14.02 -12.39 -8.62
CA THR A 143 -15.25 -12.55 -9.41
C THR A 143 -15.49 -13.98 -9.90
N GLN A 144 -14.49 -14.86 -9.78
CA GLN A 144 -14.57 -16.27 -10.16
C GLN A 144 -14.83 -17.21 -8.96
N GLY A 145 -14.60 -16.70 -7.74
CA GLY A 145 -14.74 -17.43 -6.49
C GLY A 145 -13.41 -17.52 -5.74
N VAL A 146 -13.47 -17.27 -4.45
CA VAL A 146 -12.33 -17.35 -3.51
C VAL A 146 -12.73 -18.13 -2.27
N PRO A 147 -11.77 -18.82 -1.62
CA PRO A 147 -12.04 -19.55 -0.39
C PRO A 147 -12.58 -18.64 0.71
N GLN A 148 -13.60 -19.11 1.41
CA GLN A 148 -14.19 -18.47 2.57
C GLN A 148 -13.68 -19.13 3.86
N ALA A 149 -13.91 -18.50 5.01
CA ALA A 149 -13.48 -19.00 6.31
C ALA A 149 -14.11 -20.35 6.69
N ASP A 150 -15.31 -20.63 6.19
CA ASP A 150 -16.04 -21.88 6.39
C ASP A 150 -15.67 -23.01 5.43
N GLY A 151 -14.65 -22.78 4.56
CA GLY A 151 -14.18 -23.72 3.54
C GLY A 151 -14.99 -23.70 2.25
N SER A 152 -16.05 -22.92 2.14
CA SER A 152 -16.81 -22.77 0.90
C SER A 152 -16.06 -21.90 -0.11
N MET A 153 -16.51 -21.96 -1.39
CA MET A 153 -16.04 -21.07 -2.45
C MET A 153 -17.16 -20.07 -2.77
N ALA A 154 -16.85 -18.77 -2.71
CA ALA A 154 -17.82 -17.73 -3.04
C ALA A 154 -17.22 -16.63 -3.91
N MET A 155 -18.02 -16.10 -4.84
CA MET A 155 -17.69 -14.86 -5.54
C MET A 155 -17.84 -13.69 -4.58
N GLU A 156 -16.87 -12.80 -4.57
CA GLU A 156 -16.95 -11.58 -3.76
C GLU A 156 -17.22 -10.36 -4.62
N PRO A 157 -18.10 -9.45 -4.17
CA PRO A 157 -18.31 -8.18 -4.84
C PRO A 157 -17.04 -7.36 -4.96
N VAL A 158 -16.89 -6.68 -6.09
CA VAL A 158 -15.76 -5.77 -6.39
C VAL A 158 -16.30 -4.37 -6.71
N MET A 159 -15.45 -3.36 -6.55
CA MET A 159 -15.73 -1.97 -6.93
C MET A 159 -14.83 -1.53 -8.07
N ASP A 160 -15.24 -0.49 -8.83
CA ASP A 160 -14.40 0.14 -9.84
C ASP A 160 -13.16 0.78 -9.17
N VAL A 161 -11.98 0.51 -9.72
CA VAL A 161 -10.71 1.06 -9.24
C VAL A 161 -10.67 2.59 -9.25
N LYS A 162 -11.51 3.25 -10.05
CA LYS A 162 -11.67 4.71 -10.05
C LYS A 162 -12.07 5.29 -8.69
N HIS A 163 -12.79 4.50 -7.86
CA HIS A 163 -13.14 4.93 -6.51
C HIS A 163 -11.89 5.03 -5.62
N VAL A 164 -10.96 4.10 -5.78
CA VAL A 164 -9.65 4.17 -5.11
C VAL A 164 -8.85 5.39 -5.55
N ALA A 165 -8.77 5.62 -6.88
CA ALA A 165 -8.06 6.77 -7.42
C ALA A 165 -8.61 8.11 -6.90
N ARG A 166 -9.94 8.26 -6.83
CA ARG A 166 -10.59 9.46 -6.26
C ARG A 166 -10.28 9.63 -4.77
N SER A 167 -10.22 8.55 -4.02
CA SER A 167 -9.88 8.58 -2.59
C SER A 167 -8.42 8.98 -2.37
N VAL A 168 -7.49 8.44 -3.17
CA VAL A 168 -6.08 8.86 -3.14
C VAL A 168 -5.95 10.34 -3.51
N LEU A 169 -6.66 10.80 -4.54
CA LEU A 169 -6.68 12.22 -4.93
C LEU A 169 -7.21 13.10 -3.80
N HIS A 170 -8.29 12.70 -3.10
CA HIS A 170 -8.79 13.43 -1.95
C HIS A 170 -7.73 13.52 -0.84
N MET A 171 -7.08 12.41 -0.48
CA MET A 171 -6.00 12.43 0.51
C MET A 171 -4.84 13.33 0.09
N ALA A 172 -4.48 13.32 -1.21
CA ALA A 172 -3.38 14.09 -1.77
C ALA A 172 -3.66 15.59 -1.82
N SER A 173 -4.92 15.99 -2.02
CA SER A 173 -5.32 17.39 -2.19
C SER A 173 -5.49 18.17 -0.88
N LEU A 174 -5.42 17.52 0.27
CA LEU A 174 -5.48 18.20 1.56
C LEU A 174 -4.22 19.04 1.80
N PRO A 175 -4.32 20.21 2.47
CA PRO A 175 -3.15 20.95 2.91
C PRO A 175 -2.33 20.13 3.92
N LEU A 176 -1.05 20.44 4.11
CA LEU A 176 -0.15 19.62 4.94
C LEU A 176 -0.44 19.70 6.44
N ASP A 177 -1.22 20.68 6.90
CA ASP A 177 -1.72 20.77 8.28
C ASP A 177 -2.91 19.84 8.57
N ALA A 178 -3.48 19.21 7.51
CA ALA A 178 -4.53 18.22 7.62
C ALA A 178 -4.08 16.87 7.01
N ASN A 179 -4.36 15.77 7.71
CA ASN A 179 -3.99 14.43 7.26
C ASN A 179 -5.13 13.43 7.46
N VAL A 180 -5.41 12.64 6.41
CA VAL A 180 -6.19 11.42 6.55
C VAL A 180 -5.24 10.31 7.00
N GLN A 181 -5.23 10.01 8.30
CA GLN A 181 -4.32 9.02 8.88
C GLN A 181 -4.62 7.60 8.37
N PHE A 182 -5.91 7.22 8.34
CA PHE A 182 -6.40 5.96 7.80
C PHE A 182 -7.70 6.18 7.05
N MET A 183 -7.83 5.59 5.87
CA MET A 183 -9.05 5.58 5.07
C MET A 183 -9.32 4.17 4.58
N THR A 184 -10.53 3.65 4.80
CA THR A 184 -10.96 2.36 4.23
C THR A 184 -11.93 2.60 3.08
N VAL A 185 -11.61 2.05 1.91
CA VAL A 185 -12.44 2.09 0.70
C VAL A 185 -12.63 0.66 0.20
N MET A 186 -13.87 0.20 0.14
CA MET A 186 -14.17 -1.18 -0.20
C MET A 186 -15.48 -1.31 -0.96
N ALA A 187 -15.67 -2.44 -1.66
CA ALA A 187 -16.96 -2.76 -2.26
C ALA A 187 -18.02 -2.91 -1.16
N THR A 188 -19.15 -2.24 -1.29
CA THR A 188 -20.20 -2.15 -0.24
C THR A 188 -20.66 -3.52 0.26
N ASN A 189 -20.80 -4.48 -0.65
CA ASN A 189 -21.36 -5.80 -0.32
C ASN A 189 -20.27 -6.88 -0.10
N MET A 190 -18.96 -6.51 -0.05
CA MET A 190 -17.93 -7.50 0.26
C MET A 190 -18.02 -7.96 1.73
N PRO A 191 -17.72 -9.22 2.03
CA PRO A 191 -17.76 -9.73 3.40
C PRO A 191 -16.57 -9.17 4.20
N PHE A 192 -16.77 -8.03 4.87
CA PHE A 192 -15.74 -7.40 5.70
C PHE A 192 -16.00 -7.63 7.19
N LEU A 193 -17.22 -7.30 7.68
CA LEU A 193 -17.57 -7.39 9.11
C LEU A 193 -17.95 -8.80 9.58
N ARG A 194 -18.06 -9.77 8.68
CA ARG A 194 -18.49 -11.16 8.97
C ARG A 194 -17.58 -12.20 8.33
N ARG A 195 -16.28 -11.95 8.32
CA ARG A 195 -15.30 -12.96 7.90
C ARG A 195 -14.88 -13.80 9.11
N GLY A 196 -15.68 -14.75 9.46
CA GLY A 196 -15.46 -15.62 10.59
C GLY A 196 -16.73 -15.89 11.32
#